data_7432d6162d68ddb6b0843a5c8d3be218
#
_entry.id   7432d6162d68ddb6b0843a5c8d3be218
#
_cell.length_a   1.000
_cell.length_b   1.000
_cell.length_c   1.000
_cell.angle_alpha   90.00
_cell.angle_beta   90.00
_cell.angle_gamma   90.00
#
_symmetry.space_group_name_H-M   'P 1'
#
loop_
_entity.id
_entity.type
_entity.pdbx_description
1 polymer ?
#
loop_
_entity_poly.entity_id
_entity_poly.type
_entity_poly.pdbx_seq_one_letter_code
_entity_poly.pdbx_strand_id
1 'polypeptide(L)'
;MFRRSAVVSLALLLGPVAAVGCSSATGPTGAPSNLATSASSPLPAGSASASAPVVRATVTDGLQSPWGLVVLPDGDLLVSERDSGRIFRVSAKDGTRTEAGTVPGVVAGGEGGLLGLALSPGYPTDHLVYAYLSTDADNRIVRFPYDPAQPATRQLGDPAVLLTGIPRGHRHNGGRIAFGPDGLLYAGTGDSSNPALAQDKGSLGGKILRLAPDGTPAPGNPFPGSPVYSYGHRNVQGLAWDPQGRLWASEFGQDNWDELNLIRPGANYGWPVVEGIGNRPEFTDPVVQWRPSEASPSGIAYADGAVWVAALRGTRLWRVPLDGERLAAAPQEFLTGAYGRLRTVVADRDGTLLLVTSNTDGAGDPHPGDDRILRLSLP
;
A
#
# COMPACT_ATOMS: atom_id res chain seq x y z
N MET A 1 -44.13 39.60 -13.71
CA MET A 1 -43.32 40.46 -14.58
C MET A 1 -42.35 39.57 -15.36
N PHE A 2 -42.63 39.43 -16.65
CA PHE A 2 -41.90 38.58 -17.60
C PHE A 2 -40.62 39.24 -18.10
N ARG A 3 -39.51 38.47 -18.26
CA ARG A 3 -38.45 38.70 -19.28
C ARG A 3 -37.71 37.37 -19.51
N ARG A 4 -37.88 36.79 -20.53
CA ARG A 4 -37.54 36.49 -21.94
C ARG A 4 -36.10 36.04 -22.12
N SER A 5 -36.01 34.80 -22.62
CA SER A 5 -34.85 34.07 -23.14
C SER A 5 -34.21 34.78 -24.35
N ALA A 6 -32.92 34.61 -24.52
CA ALA A 6 -32.21 34.81 -25.78
C ALA A 6 -31.41 33.56 -26.13
N VAL A 7 -31.78 32.96 -27.25
CA VAL A 7 -31.08 31.87 -27.93
C VAL A 7 -30.13 32.51 -28.94
N VAL A 8 -28.88 32.15 -28.96
CA VAL A 8 -27.94 32.54 -30.02
C VAL A 8 -27.52 31.25 -30.76
N SER A 9 -27.96 31.16 -31.99
CA SER A 9 -27.54 30.14 -32.97
C SER A 9 -26.25 30.58 -33.64
N LEU A 10 -25.27 29.68 -33.74
CA LEU A 10 -24.07 29.92 -34.54
C LEU A 10 -24.01 28.89 -35.68
N ALA A 11 -23.95 29.45 -36.91
CA ALA A 11 -24.01 28.74 -38.16
C ALA A 11 -22.66 28.10 -38.56
N LEU A 12 -22.74 26.93 -39.16
CA LEU A 12 -21.63 26.24 -39.84
C LEU A 12 -21.29 26.96 -41.17
N LEU A 13 -20.01 27.14 -41.44
CA LEU A 13 -19.47 27.44 -42.76
C LEU A 13 -18.54 26.29 -43.21
N LEU A 14 -18.97 25.58 -44.25
CA LEU A 14 -18.20 24.66 -45.06
C LEU A 14 -17.44 25.43 -46.14
N GLY A 15 -16.15 25.14 -46.32
CA GLY A 15 -15.36 25.65 -47.47
C GLY A 15 -14.54 24.47 -48.06
N PRO A 16 -14.22 24.46 -49.33
CA PRO A 16 -14.01 23.25 -50.14
C PRO A 16 -12.56 22.77 -50.26
N VAL A 17 -12.47 21.47 -50.56
CA VAL A 17 -11.29 20.67 -50.90
C VAL A 17 -10.70 21.10 -52.23
N ALA A 18 -9.35 21.27 -52.32
CA ALA A 18 -8.58 21.33 -53.57
C ALA A 18 -7.51 20.25 -53.58
N ALA A 19 -7.60 19.36 -54.52
CA ALA A 19 -6.58 18.32 -54.83
C ALA A 19 -5.68 18.81 -55.94
N VAL A 20 -4.36 18.67 -55.76
CA VAL A 20 -3.31 18.73 -56.82
C VAL A 20 -2.18 17.84 -56.27
N GLY A 21 -1.71 16.74 -56.90
CA GLY A 21 -1.16 16.58 -58.20
C GLY A 21 0.25 16.03 -58.03
N CYS A 22 0.52 14.76 -58.42
CA CYS A 22 1.77 14.03 -58.35
C CYS A 22 2.86 14.73 -59.17
N SER A 23 4.12 14.73 -58.69
CA SER A 23 5.31 14.76 -59.49
C SER A 23 6.45 13.92 -58.88
N SER A 24 6.90 12.96 -59.65
CA SER A 24 8.03 12.08 -59.41
C SER A 24 9.36 12.78 -59.73
N ALA A 25 10.34 12.70 -58.84
CA ALA A 25 11.73 12.99 -59.15
C ALA A 25 12.66 11.94 -58.50
N THR A 26 13.52 11.37 -59.33
CA THR A 26 14.46 10.28 -59.05
C THR A 26 15.80 10.78 -58.47
N GLY A 27 16.29 10.06 -57.40
CA GLY A 27 17.63 9.75 -56.98
C GLY A 27 18.54 10.86 -56.42
N PRO A 28 19.54 10.54 -55.59
CA PRO A 28 20.39 9.34 -55.63
C PRO A 28 20.63 8.63 -54.27
N THR A 29 21.16 7.44 -54.37
CA THR A 29 21.63 6.49 -53.37
C THR A 29 22.55 7.05 -52.31
N GLY A 30 22.11 6.99 -51.02
CA GLY A 30 22.96 7.16 -49.85
C GLY A 30 22.94 5.89 -49.00
N ALA A 31 24.11 5.46 -48.54
CA ALA A 31 24.39 4.24 -47.79
C ALA A 31 23.61 4.10 -46.50
N PRO A 32 23.33 2.87 -46.01
CA PRO A 32 22.54 2.66 -44.79
C PRO A 32 23.33 3.01 -43.53
N SER A 33 22.85 3.99 -42.79
CA SER A 33 23.30 4.24 -41.44
C SER A 33 22.79 3.10 -40.54
N ASN A 34 23.70 2.38 -39.91
CA ASN A 34 23.41 1.40 -38.87
C ASN A 34 22.74 2.10 -37.67
N LEU A 35 21.43 2.01 -37.57
CA LEU A 35 20.71 2.21 -36.33
C LEU A 35 20.99 1.00 -35.45
N ALA A 36 21.82 1.19 -34.43
CA ALA A 36 21.98 0.23 -33.35
C ALA A 36 20.64 0.05 -32.65
N THR A 37 19.94 -1.01 -32.96
CA THR A 37 18.82 -1.52 -32.19
C THR A 37 19.37 -1.94 -30.84
N SER A 38 19.06 -1.19 -29.78
CA SER A 38 19.26 -1.61 -28.40
C SER A 38 18.45 -2.89 -28.17
N ALA A 39 19.12 -4.02 -28.23
CA ALA A 39 18.55 -5.30 -27.91
C ALA A 39 18.22 -5.29 -26.42
N SER A 40 16.94 -5.24 -26.07
CA SER A 40 16.45 -5.64 -24.76
C SER A 40 16.89 -7.08 -24.54
N SER A 41 17.76 -7.32 -23.57
CA SER A 41 18.15 -8.67 -23.17
C SER A 41 16.88 -9.46 -22.82
N PRO A 42 16.65 -10.65 -23.39
CA PRO A 42 15.53 -11.47 -22.98
C PRO A 42 15.74 -11.92 -21.53
N LEU A 43 14.67 -11.78 -20.72
CA LEU A 43 14.60 -12.39 -19.41
C LEU A 43 14.93 -13.89 -19.55
N PRO A 44 15.68 -14.49 -18.62
CA PRO A 44 15.99 -15.90 -18.70
C PRO A 44 14.71 -16.73 -18.71
N ALA A 45 14.46 -17.41 -19.81
CA ALA A 45 13.41 -18.42 -19.94
C ALA A 45 13.79 -19.63 -19.11
N GLY A 46 13.30 -19.65 -17.85
CA GLY A 46 13.57 -20.73 -16.90
C GLY A 46 12.74 -20.50 -15.64
N SER A 47 11.45 -20.25 -15.78
CA SER A 47 10.54 -20.25 -14.64
C SER A 47 10.34 -21.70 -14.20
N ALA A 48 11.14 -22.19 -13.26
CA ALA A 48 10.64 -23.24 -12.37
C ALA A 48 9.34 -22.69 -11.78
N SER A 49 8.20 -23.34 -12.07
CA SER A 49 6.93 -23.00 -11.47
C SER A 49 7.12 -23.13 -9.97
N ALA A 50 7.15 -22.00 -9.25
CA ALA A 50 7.22 -22.05 -7.80
C ALA A 50 6.00 -22.82 -7.33
N SER A 51 6.19 -23.73 -6.37
CA SER A 51 5.08 -24.41 -5.74
C SER A 51 4.13 -23.37 -5.14
N ALA A 52 2.82 -23.63 -5.23
CA ALA A 52 1.82 -22.69 -4.72
C ALA A 52 1.83 -22.66 -3.17
N PRO A 53 1.61 -21.51 -2.53
CA PRO A 53 1.35 -21.46 -1.11
C PRO A 53 0.04 -22.22 -0.81
N VAL A 54 0.02 -22.95 0.29
CA VAL A 54 -1.12 -23.78 0.68
C VAL A 54 -1.85 -23.13 1.85
N VAL A 55 -3.13 -22.86 1.70
CA VAL A 55 -4.00 -22.42 2.82
C VAL A 55 -4.17 -23.60 3.78
N ARG A 56 -3.64 -23.48 5.00
CA ARG A 56 -3.65 -24.51 6.03
C ARG A 56 -4.87 -24.40 6.93
N ALA A 57 -5.30 -23.18 7.22
CA ALA A 57 -6.44 -22.94 8.09
C ALA A 57 -7.04 -21.56 7.85
N THR A 58 -8.32 -21.42 8.17
CA THR A 58 -8.93 -20.15 8.55
C THR A 58 -8.68 -19.98 10.04
N VAL A 59 -7.89 -18.97 10.42
CA VAL A 59 -7.55 -18.68 11.82
C VAL A 59 -8.79 -18.13 12.55
N THR A 60 -9.47 -17.19 11.92
CA THR A 60 -10.75 -16.63 12.38
C THR A 60 -11.53 -16.07 11.20
N ASP A 61 -12.83 -15.85 11.36
CA ASP A 61 -13.73 -15.32 10.34
C ASP A 61 -14.72 -14.30 10.90
N GLY A 62 -15.57 -13.72 10.05
CA GLY A 62 -16.63 -12.78 10.45
C GLY A 62 -16.10 -11.43 10.97
N LEU A 63 -14.89 -11.01 10.56
CA LEU A 63 -14.38 -9.67 10.82
C LEU A 63 -15.10 -8.64 9.92
N GLN A 64 -15.11 -7.37 10.34
CA GLN A 64 -15.75 -6.29 9.59
C GLN A 64 -14.71 -5.26 9.14
N SER A 65 -14.50 -5.12 7.85
CA SER A 65 -13.50 -4.21 7.27
C SER A 65 -12.13 -4.30 7.96
N PRO A 66 -11.55 -5.51 8.17
CA PRO A 66 -10.27 -5.64 8.86
C PRO A 66 -9.16 -4.98 8.06
N TRP A 67 -8.22 -4.29 8.76
CA TRP A 67 -7.19 -3.54 8.07
C TRP A 67 -5.75 -3.85 8.53
N GLY A 68 -5.39 -3.48 9.74
CA GLY A 68 -4.09 -3.73 10.35
C GLY A 68 -4.05 -5.09 11.04
N LEU A 69 -2.92 -5.79 10.94
CA LEU A 69 -2.67 -7.05 11.62
C LEU A 69 -1.25 -7.05 12.18
N VAL A 70 -1.10 -7.42 13.45
CA VAL A 70 0.20 -7.67 14.09
C VAL A 70 0.16 -8.96 14.88
N VAL A 71 1.32 -9.64 14.95
CA VAL A 71 1.51 -10.88 15.71
C VAL A 71 2.15 -10.56 17.04
N LEU A 72 1.46 -10.87 18.14
CA LEU A 72 1.94 -10.71 19.51
C LEU A 72 3.08 -11.72 19.83
N PRO A 73 3.90 -11.46 20.87
CA PRO A 73 4.97 -12.38 21.28
C PRO A 73 4.50 -13.80 21.63
N ASP A 74 3.28 -13.96 22.13
CA ASP A 74 2.65 -15.24 22.46
C ASP A 74 2.04 -15.96 21.26
N GLY A 75 2.06 -15.34 20.07
CA GLY A 75 1.51 -15.88 18.84
C GLY A 75 0.07 -15.45 18.57
N ASP A 76 -0.63 -14.86 19.53
CA ASP A 76 -1.94 -14.26 19.28
C ASP A 76 -1.83 -13.05 18.36
N LEU A 77 -2.95 -12.64 17.79
CA LEU A 77 -2.98 -11.55 16.82
C LEU A 77 -3.75 -10.35 17.38
N LEU A 78 -3.35 -9.14 17.01
CA LEU A 78 -4.24 -7.97 17.09
C LEU A 78 -4.63 -7.57 15.67
N VAL A 79 -5.93 -7.38 15.46
CA VAL A 79 -6.49 -6.93 14.18
C VAL A 79 -7.37 -5.70 14.41
N SER A 80 -7.15 -4.65 13.60
CA SER A 80 -8.01 -3.46 13.59
C SER A 80 -9.16 -3.63 12.61
N GLU A 81 -10.34 -3.15 13.00
CA GLU A 81 -11.46 -2.96 12.10
C GLU A 81 -11.57 -1.47 11.74
N ARG A 82 -11.49 -1.16 10.44
CA ARG A 82 -11.42 0.21 9.91
C ARG A 82 -12.62 1.07 10.33
N ASP A 83 -13.80 0.53 10.16
CA ASP A 83 -15.03 1.33 10.25
C ASP A 83 -15.54 1.45 11.69
N SER A 84 -15.34 0.42 12.49
CA SER A 84 -15.77 0.41 13.89
C SER A 84 -14.77 1.08 14.85
N GLY A 85 -13.49 1.23 14.42
CA GLY A 85 -12.42 1.69 15.31
C GLY A 85 -12.01 0.68 16.38
N ARG A 86 -12.52 -0.57 16.32
CA ARG A 86 -12.22 -1.62 17.29
C ARG A 86 -10.94 -2.35 16.96
N ILE A 87 -10.32 -2.87 18.02
CA ILE A 87 -9.22 -3.82 17.93
C ILE A 87 -9.67 -5.12 18.57
N PHE A 88 -9.45 -6.21 17.86
CA PHE A 88 -9.69 -7.56 18.37
C PHE A 88 -8.37 -8.28 18.62
N ARG A 89 -8.29 -8.99 19.74
CA ARG A 89 -7.32 -10.07 19.94
C ARG A 89 -7.91 -11.36 19.36
N VAL A 90 -7.12 -12.06 18.57
CA VAL A 90 -7.46 -13.38 18.01
C VAL A 90 -6.49 -14.40 18.58
N SER A 91 -7.01 -15.40 19.26
CA SER A 91 -6.23 -16.49 19.83
C SER A 91 -5.57 -17.33 18.74
N ALA A 92 -4.27 -17.51 18.83
CA ALA A 92 -3.52 -18.39 17.92
C ALA A 92 -3.91 -19.86 18.05
N LYS A 93 -4.44 -20.24 19.22
CA LYS A 93 -4.79 -21.63 19.57
C LYS A 93 -6.06 -22.12 18.88
N ASP A 94 -7.10 -21.28 18.89
CA ASP A 94 -8.46 -21.70 18.51
C ASP A 94 -9.23 -20.65 17.68
N GLY A 95 -8.59 -19.50 17.36
CA GLY A 95 -9.21 -18.43 16.58
C GLY A 95 -10.27 -17.62 17.33
N THR A 96 -10.46 -17.85 18.62
CA THR A 96 -11.41 -17.09 19.42
C THR A 96 -11.08 -15.60 19.39
N ARG A 97 -12.09 -14.76 19.12
CA ARG A 97 -11.95 -13.30 19.11
C ARG A 97 -12.41 -12.70 20.42
N THR A 98 -11.59 -11.81 20.95
CA THR A 98 -11.92 -10.98 22.12
C THR A 98 -11.74 -9.52 21.70
N GLU A 99 -12.74 -8.68 21.89
CA GLU A 99 -12.60 -7.26 21.68
C GLU A 99 -11.66 -6.68 22.74
N ALA A 100 -10.50 -6.18 22.30
CA ALA A 100 -9.52 -5.53 23.17
C ALA A 100 -9.99 -4.13 23.57
N GLY A 101 -10.68 -3.44 22.68
CA GLY A 101 -11.25 -2.12 22.90
C GLY A 101 -11.47 -1.34 21.62
N THR A 102 -12.01 -0.13 21.77
CA THR A 102 -12.21 0.84 20.68
C THR A 102 -11.21 1.98 20.83
N VAL A 103 -10.52 2.33 19.74
CA VAL A 103 -9.58 3.46 19.72
C VAL A 103 -10.37 4.76 19.64
N PRO A 104 -10.26 5.67 20.66
CA PRO A 104 -11.05 6.89 20.67
C PRO A 104 -10.62 7.86 19.56
N GLY A 105 -11.57 8.67 19.07
CA GLY A 105 -11.34 9.70 18.06
C GLY A 105 -11.27 9.19 16.62
N VAL A 106 -11.45 7.90 16.38
CA VAL A 106 -11.57 7.35 15.02
C VAL A 106 -12.86 7.85 14.38
N VAL A 107 -12.72 8.43 13.19
CA VAL A 107 -13.83 8.83 12.33
C VAL A 107 -13.68 8.11 10.99
N ALA A 108 -14.48 7.08 10.81
CA ALA A 108 -14.50 6.32 9.57
C ALA A 108 -15.18 7.10 8.44
N GLY A 109 -14.74 6.87 7.20
CA GLY A 109 -15.35 7.43 6.01
C GLY A 109 -14.51 7.22 4.76
N GLY A 110 -15.13 6.68 3.72
CA GLY A 110 -14.41 6.27 2.52
C GLY A 110 -13.34 5.22 2.83
N GLU A 111 -12.08 5.55 2.56
CA GLU A 111 -10.94 4.68 2.87
C GLU A 111 -10.34 4.95 4.26
N GLY A 112 -10.80 6.00 4.96
CA GLY A 112 -10.30 6.38 6.28
C GLY A 112 -11.02 5.65 7.43
N GLY A 113 -10.36 5.60 8.59
CA GLY A 113 -10.83 4.94 9.79
C GLY A 113 -9.65 4.48 10.67
N LEU A 114 -9.78 3.37 11.40
CA LEU A 114 -8.65 2.73 12.08
C LEU A 114 -7.90 1.83 11.09
N LEU A 115 -6.68 2.19 10.74
CA LEU A 115 -5.93 1.56 9.66
C LEU A 115 -4.81 0.66 10.21
N GLY A 116 -3.56 1.00 9.98
CA GLY A 116 -2.40 0.19 10.34
C GLY A 116 -2.16 0.08 11.83
N LEU A 117 -1.64 -1.09 12.24
CA LEU A 117 -1.12 -1.35 13.57
C LEU A 117 0.37 -1.69 13.48
N ALA A 118 1.14 -1.37 14.52
CA ALA A 118 2.50 -1.85 14.70
C ALA A 118 2.79 -2.05 16.20
N LEU A 119 3.59 -3.06 16.53
CA LEU A 119 4.09 -3.24 17.89
C LEU A 119 5.36 -2.42 18.08
N SER A 120 5.53 -1.86 19.28
CA SER A 120 6.81 -1.29 19.69
C SER A 120 7.95 -2.31 19.53
N PRO A 121 9.15 -1.89 19.11
CA PRO A 121 10.33 -2.76 19.17
C PRO A 121 10.63 -3.27 20.59
N GLY A 122 10.22 -2.50 21.60
CA GLY A 122 10.32 -2.84 23.03
C GLY A 122 9.06 -3.50 23.62
N TYR A 123 8.13 -3.97 22.78
CA TYR A 123 6.82 -4.48 23.20
C TYR A 123 6.85 -5.48 24.36
N PRO A 124 7.80 -6.42 24.48
CA PRO A 124 7.86 -7.32 25.62
C PRO A 124 8.02 -6.62 26.98
N THR A 125 8.47 -5.37 26.97
CA THR A 125 8.71 -4.56 28.18
C THR A 125 7.71 -3.40 28.33
N ASP A 126 7.40 -2.71 27.21
CA ASP A 126 6.59 -1.49 27.24
C ASP A 126 5.12 -1.71 26.89
N HIS A 127 4.80 -2.85 26.30
CA HIS A 127 3.45 -3.22 25.86
C HIS A 127 2.77 -2.19 24.95
N LEU A 128 3.54 -1.38 24.21
CA LEU A 128 3.00 -0.32 23.37
C LEU A 128 2.59 -0.82 21.98
N VAL A 129 1.36 -0.46 21.61
CA VAL A 129 0.81 -0.64 20.26
C VAL A 129 0.66 0.73 19.61
N TYR A 130 1.07 0.83 18.36
CA TYR A 130 0.94 2.01 17.53
C TYR A 130 -0.19 1.82 16.54
N ALA A 131 -0.94 2.87 16.27
CA ALA A 131 -2.03 2.86 15.30
C ALA A 131 -2.01 4.11 14.42
N TYR A 132 -2.33 3.92 13.15
CA TYR A 132 -2.65 4.99 12.22
C TYR A 132 -4.17 5.08 12.11
N LEU A 133 -4.72 6.27 12.28
CA LEU A 133 -6.16 6.47 12.26
C LEU A 133 -6.56 7.80 11.60
N SER A 134 -7.79 7.85 11.09
CA SER A 134 -8.44 9.06 10.59
C SER A 134 -9.32 9.67 11.68
N THR A 135 -9.26 10.99 11.81
CA THR A 135 -10.15 11.81 12.66
C THR A 135 -10.97 12.75 11.77
N ASP A 136 -11.78 13.63 12.32
CA ASP A 136 -12.48 14.65 11.53
C ASP A 136 -11.52 15.63 10.84
N ALA A 137 -10.37 15.92 11.46
CA ALA A 137 -9.43 16.93 11.01
C ALA A 137 -8.34 16.40 10.08
N ASP A 138 -7.78 15.24 10.40
CA ASP A 138 -6.57 14.71 9.79
C ASP A 138 -6.48 13.18 9.91
N ASN A 139 -5.48 12.61 9.25
CA ASN A 139 -4.94 11.32 9.64
C ASN A 139 -3.82 11.55 10.65
N ARG A 140 -3.66 10.63 11.62
CA ARG A 140 -2.65 10.74 12.67
C ARG A 140 -2.10 9.40 13.12
N ILE A 141 -0.97 9.45 13.81
CA ILE A 141 -0.37 8.30 14.46
C ILE A 141 -0.50 8.49 15.97
N VAL A 142 -0.98 7.44 16.63
CA VAL A 142 -1.09 7.36 18.08
C VAL A 142 -0.38 6.11 18.59
N ARG A 143 -0.07 6.05 19.89
CA ARG A 143 0.30 4.82 20.58
C ARG A 143 -0.46 4.70 21.89
N PHE A 144 -0.68 3.50 22.33
CA PHE A 144 -1.35 3.19 23.59
C PHE A 144 -0.80 1.90 24.20
N PRO A 145 -0.82 1.77 25.54
CA PRO A 145 -0.55 0.49 26.20
C PRO A 145 -1.62 -0.53 25.84
N TYR A 146 -1.21 -1.78 25.66
CA TYR A 146 -2.12 -2.92 25.54
C TYR A 146 -1.85 -3.90 26.68
N ASP A 147 -2.85 -4.14 27.52
CA ASP A 147 -2.78 -5.05 28.67
C ASP A 147 -3.84 -6.16 28.52
N PRO A 148 -3.45 -7.36 28.09
CA PRO A 148 -4.38 -8.48 27.94
C PRO A 148 -4.94 -9.01 29.26
N ALA A 149 -4.39 -8.62 30.41
CA ALA A 149 -4.92 -9.00 31.74
C ALA A 149 -6.16 -8.18 32.14
N GLN A 150 -6.40 -7.04 31.47
CA GLN A 150 -7.62 -6.26 31.71
C GLN A 150 -8.85 -6.97 31.11
N PRO A 151 -10.04 -6.69 31.64
CA PRO A 151 -11.28 -7.21 31.08
C PRO A 151 -11.42 -6.87 29.57
N ALA A 152 -12.11 -7.73 28.83
CA ALA A 152 -12.49 -7.46 27.43
C ALA A 152 -13.07 -6.04 27.30
N THR A 153 -12.79 -5.38 26.17
CA THR A 153 -13.12 -3.98 25.85
C THR A 153 -12.38 -2.90 26.64
N ARG A 154 -11.50 -3.28 27.58
CA ARG A 154 -10.69 -2.37 28.41
C ARG A 154 -9.19 -2.67 28.36
N GLN A 155 -8.76 -3.43 27.37
CA GLN A 155 -7.35 -3.82 27.24
C GLN A 155 -6.48 -2.74 26.61
N LEU A 156 -7.09 -1.71 26.02
CA LEU A 156 -6.38 -0.57 25.45
C LEU A 156 -6.34 0.57 26.48
N GLY A 157 -5.15 1.07 26.80
CA GLY A 157 -4.98 2.27 27.58
C GLY A 157 -5.20 3.55 26.78
N ASP A 158 -5.10 4.71 27.42
CA ASP A 158 -5.31 6.02 26.80
C ASP A 158 -4.29 6.26 25.66
N PRO A 159 -4.72 6.72 24.48
CA PRO A 159 -3.84 6.97 23.38
C PRO A 159 -3.03 8.27 23.57
N ALA A 160 -1.72 8.17 23.37
CA ALA A 160 -0.83 9.30 23.21
C ALA A 160 -0.68 9.63 21.72
N VAL A 161 -0.95 10.88 21.34
CA VAL A 161 -0.80 11.35 19.97
C VAL A 161 0.67 11.61 19.68
N LEU A 162 1.20 11.02 18.59
CA LEU A 162 2.58 11.12 18.17
C LEU A 162 2.78 12.07 16.98
N LEU A 163 1.90 11.96 15.98
CA LEU A 163 1.95 12.80 14.79
C LEU A 163 0.53 13.17 14.36
N THR A 164 0.33 14.44 14.03
CA THR A 164 -0.91 15.00 13.48
C THR A 164 -0.66 15.67 12.14
N GLY A 165 -1.73 16.12 11.46
CA GLY A 165 -1.61 16.93 10.25
C GLY A 165 -1.26 16.14 8.99
N ILE A 166 -1.37 14.81 9.01
CA ILE A 166 -1.33 14.04 7.77
C ILE A 166 -2.65 14.31 7.03
N PRO A 167 -2.63 14.77 5.78
CA PRO A 167 -3.85 15.08 5.04
C PRO A 167 -4.83 13.90 5.01
N ARG A 168 -6.11 14.17 5.24
CA ARG A 168 -7.20 13.21 5.17
C ARG A 168 -8.06 13.47 3.93
N GLY A 169 -8.47 12.41 3.26
CA GLY A 169 -9.42 12.45 2.16
C GLY A 169 -10.48 11.35 2.24
N HIS A 170 -11.47 11.42 1.37
CA HIS A 170 -12.37 10.30 1.16
C HIS A 170 -11.63 9.08 0.63
N ARG A 171 -10.57 9.33 -0.16
CA ARG A 171 -9.66 8.32 -0.71
C ARG A 171 -8.21 8.68 -0.41
N HIS A 172 -7.32 7.72 -0.61
CA HIS A 172 -5.87 7.86 -0.52
C HIS A 172 -5.41 8.37 0.85
N ASN A 173 -5.77 7.65 1.89
CA ASN A 173 -5.35 7.96 3.26
C ASN A 173 -4.03 7.28 3.65
N GLY A 174 -3.49 6.38 2.80
CA GLY A 174 -2.33 5.57 3.16
C GLY A 174 -2.65 4.61 4.29
N GLY A 175 -1.91 4.71 5.38
CA GLY A 175 -2.28 4.08 6.65
C GLY A 175 -1.39 2.93 7.09
N ARG A 176 -0.47 2.41 6.26
CA ARG A 176 0.45 1.37 6.69
C ARG A 176 1.52 1.96 7.57
N ILE A 177 1.69 1.39 8.77
CA ILE A 177 2.80 1.68 9.67
C ILE A 177 3.54 0.40 10.03
N ALA A 178 4.85 0.50 10.20
CA ALA A 178 5.68 -0.61 10.65
C ALA A 178 7.00 -0.07 11.22
N PHE A 179 7.58 -0.79 12.18
CA PHE A 179 8.94 -0.52 12.62
C PHE A 179 9.94 -1.20 11.70
N GLY A 180 10.92 -0.44 11.25
CA GLY A 180 12.05 -0.95 10.49
C GLY A 180 13.08 -1.69 11.39
N PRO A 181 14.04 -2.40 10.77
CA PRO A 181 15.11 -3.07 11.50
C PRO A 181 16.03 -2.09 12.26
N ASP A 182 15.96 -0.80 11.95
CA ASP A 182 16.63 0.30 12.65
C ASP A 182 15.89 0.77 13.92
N GLY A 183 14.75 0.14 14.25
CA GLY A 183 13.93 0.50 15.40
C GLY A 183 13.12 1.80 15.24
N LEU A 184 13.04 2.35 14.02
CA LEU A 184 12.29 3.56 13.72
C LEU A 184 10.93 3.24 13.10
N LEU A 185 9.95 4.10 13.32
CA LEU A 185 8.61 3.93 12.80
C LEU A 185 8.50 4.54 11.39
N TYR A 186 8.08 3.73 10.44
CA TYR A 186 7.77 4.18 9.09
C TYR A 186 6.26 4.21 8.88
N ALA A 187 5.79 5.22 8.12
CA ALA A 187 4.38 5.37 7.80
C ALA A 187 4.18 5.73 6.32
N GLY A 188 3.40 4.94 5.61
CA GLY A 188 2.93 5.25 4.27
C GLY A 188 1.71 6.15 4.32
N THR A 189 1.74 7.27 3.61
CA THR A 189 0.62 8.21 3.51
C THR A 189 0.07 8.29 2.08
N GLY A 190 -1.13 8.82 1.94
CA GLY A 190 -1.74 9.09 0.65
C GLY A 190 -1.77 10.58 0.33
N ASP A 191 -2.02 10.91 -0.93
CA ASP A 191 -2.17 12.29 -1.40
C ASP A 191 -3.54 12.90 -1.08
N SER A 192 -4.42 12.15 -0.42
CA SER A 192 -5.79 12.55 -0.05
C SER A 192 -6.64 13.04 -1.23
N SER A 193 -6.37 12.53 -2.43
CA SER A 193 -6.97 12.95 -3.70
C SER A 193 -6.59 14.40 -4.11
N ASN A 194 -5.48 14.92 -3.56
CA ASN A 194 -4.83 16.14 -4.00
C ASN A 194 -3.40 15.82 -4.47
N PRO A 195 -3.20 15.48 -5.75
CA PRO A 195 -1.91 15.00 -6.25
C PRO A 195 -0.74 15.97 -6.04
N ALA A 196 -1.00 17.27 -5.95
CA ALA A 196 0.05 18.27 -5.72
C ALA A 196 0.78 18.07 -4.39
N LEU A 197 0.09 17.49 -3.37
CA LEU A 197 0.70 17.22 -2.07
C LEU A 197 1.88 16.25 -2.16
N ALA A 198 1.86 15.33 -3.13
CA ALA A 198 2.91 14.32 -3.28
C ALA A 198 4.29 14.94 -3.55
N GLN A 199 4.36 16.04 -4.32
CA GLN A 199 5.58 16.76 -4.64
C GLN A 199 5.93 17.86 -3.64
N ASP A 200 4.98 18.29 -2.81
CA ASP A 200 5.23 19.30 -1.77
C ASP A 200 5.90 18.65 -0.56
N LYS A 201 7.19 18.94 -0.33
CA LYS A 201 7.97 18.44 0.81
C LYS A 201 7.54 19.04 2.16
N GLY A 202 6.76 20.12 2.17
CA GLY A 202 6.15 20.69 3.35
C GLY A 202 4.89 19.95 3.81
N SER A 203 4.30 19.13 2.92
CA SER A 203 3.13 18.31 3.20
C SER A 203 3.53 16.90 3.66
N LEU A 204 2.73 16.31 4.54
CA LEU A 204 2.84 14.90 4.95
C LEU A 204 2.04 13.95 4.04
N GLY A 205 1.29 14.46 3.06
CA GLY A 205 0.53 13.65 2.10
C GLY A 205 1.38 13.14 0.94
N GLY A 206 1.14 11.89 0.50
CA GLY A 206 1.87 11.26 -0.60
C GLY A 206 3.35 11.02 -0.29
N LYS A 207 3.64 10.47 0.89
CA LYS A 207 4.97 10.28 1.46
C LYS A 207 5.15 8.90 2.06
N ILE A 208 6.42 8.52 2.24
CA ILE A 208 6.80 7.63 3.32
C ILE A 208 7.45 8.51 4.38
N LEU A 209 6.94 8.44 5.60
CA LEU A 209 7.46 9.15 6.78
C LEU A 209 8.35 8.22 7.59
N ARG A 210 9.36 8.76 8.28
CA ARG A 210 10.22 8.03 9.21
C ARG A 210 10.41 8.82 10.50
N LEU A 211 10.02 8.20 11.61
CA LEU A 211 9.87 8.80 12.91
C LEU A 211 10.63 8.01 13.98
N ALA A 212 11.10 8.68 15.00
CA ALA A 212 11.48 8.00 16.24
C ALA A 212 10.22 7.44 16.95
N PRO A 213 10.36 6.48 17.88
CA PRO A 213 9.22 5.88 18.59
C PRO A 213 8.37 6.88 19.40
N ASP A 214 8.90 8.07 19.69
CA ASP A 214 8.18 9.15 20.35
C ASP A 214 7.40 10.07 19.40
N GLY A 215 7.49 9.83 18.08
CA GLY A 215 6.81 10.61 17.05
C GLY A 215 7.62 11.79 16.49
N THR A 216 8.81 12.06 17.03
CA THR A 216 9.69 13.09 16.46
C THR A 216 10.28 12.63 15.11
N PRO A 217 10.64 13.57 14.21
CA PRO A 217 11.37 13.22 12.98
C PRO A 217 12.63 12.40 13.31
N ALA A 218 12.81 11.27 12.63
CA ALA A 218 13.93 10.37 12.92
C ALA A 218 15.28 11.04 12.60
N PRO A 219 16.32 10.80 13.43
CA PRO A 219 17.68 11.23 13.11
C PRO A 219 18.14 10.66 11.76
N GLY A 220 18.84 11.48 10.98
CA GLY A 220 19.36 11.08 9.66
C GLY A 220 18.30 11.00 8.55
N ASN A 221 17.11 11.59 8.76
CA ASN A 221 16.17 11.82 7.66
C ASN A 221 16.80 12.72 6.59
N PRO A 222 16.45 12.50 5.30
CA PRO A 222 17.06 13.24 4.19
C PRO A 222 16.72 14.74 4.18
N PHE A 223 15.62 15.11 4.84
CA PHE A 223 15.19 16.51 4.95
C PHE A 223 15.27 16.95 6.42
N PRO A 224 16.20 17.85 6.79
CA PRO A 224 16.42 18.24 8.18
C PRO A 224 15.15 18.72 8.89
N GLY A 225 14.86 18.16 10.07
CA GLY A 225 13.69 18.52 10.88
C GLY A 225 12.35 18.02 10.33
N SER A 226 12.35 17.29 9.21
CA SER A 226 11.14 16.73 8.58
C SER A 226 11.03 15.23 8.83
N PRO A 227 9.83 14.69 9.06
CA PRO A 227 9.60 13.25 9.09
C PRO A 227 9.60 12.60 7.69
N VAL A 228 9.64 13.39 6.61
CA VAL A 228 9.60 12.87 5.23
C VAL A 228 10.87 12.07 4.94
N TYR A 229 10.68 10.79 4.55
CA TYR A 229 11.75 9.89 4.14
C TYR A 229 11.85 9.76 2.61
N SER A 230 10.70 9.62 1.93
CA SER A 230 10.57 9.69 0.46
C SER A 230 9.28 10.40 0.08
N TYR A 231 9.17 10.84 -1.16
CA TYR A 231 8.04 11.64 -1.64
C TYR A 231 7.66 11.30 -3.09
N GLY A 232 6.59 11.91 -3.58
CA GLY A 232 6.10 11.61 -4.93
C GLY A 232 5.31 10.31 -4.97
N HIS A 233 4.64 9.95 -3.88
CA HIS A 233 3.76 8.79 -3.77
C HIS A 233 2.29 9.18 -3.89
N ARG A 234 1.46 8.26 -4.37
CA ARG A 234 0.00 8.47 -4.46
C ARG A 234 -0.74 7.93 -3.24
N ASN A 235 -0.60 6.64 -2.95
CA ASN A 235 -1.32 6.00 -1.84
C ASN A 235 -0.60 4.73 -1.38
N VAL A 236 0.34 4.89 -0.46
CA VAL A 236 1.18 3.79 0.06
C VAL A 236 0.41 3.00 1.09
N GLN A 237 0.20 1.69 0.86
CA GLN A 237 -0.53 0.81 1.77
C GLN A 237 0.24 -0.44 2.22
N GLY A 238 1.46 -0.65 1.74
CA GLY A 238 2.30 -1.75 2.16
C GLY A 238 3.74 -1.30 2.43
N LEU A 239 4.34 -1.84 3.48
CA LEU A 239 5.74 -1.65 3.86
C LEU A 239 6.31 -2.98 4.32
N ALA A 240 7.49 -3.36 3.82
CA ALA A 240 8.21 -4.55 4.25
C ALA A 240 9.72 -4.35 4.09
N TRP A 241 10.50 -5.08 4.88
CA TRP A 241 11.96 -5.10 4.75
C TRP A 241 12.44 -6.47 4.34
N ASP A 242 13.42 -6.50 3.47
CA ASP A 242 14.16 -7.71 3.18
C ASP A 242 15.29 -7.93 4.22
N PRO A 243 15.96 -9.11 4.21
CA PRO A 243 17.02 -9.42 5.17
C PRO A 243 18.24 -8.50 5.14
N GLN A 244 18.40 -7.72 4.06
CA GLN A 244 19.46 -6.71 3.94
C GLN A 244 19.02 -5.33 4.46
N GLY A 245 17.82 -5.23 5.02
CA GLY A 245 17.27 -4.01 5.57
C GLY A 245 16.77 -3.02 4.54
N ARG A 246 16.57 -3.44 3.28
CA ARG A 246 16.01 -2.58 2.22
C ARG A 246 14.49 -2.50 2.37
N LEU A 247 13.97 -1.28 2.33
CA LEU A 247 12.54 -1.01 2.45
C LEU A 247 11.84 -1.17 1.09
N TRP A 248 10.82 -1.98 1.06
CA TRP A 248 9.90 -2.15 -0.04
C TRP A 248 8.55 -1.53 0.30
N ALA A 249 7.91 -0.89 -0.66
CA ALA A 249 6.57 -0.32 -0.50
C ALA A 249 5.69 -0.63 -1.70
N SER A 250 4.42 -0.90 -1.43
CA SER A 250 3.39 -1.00 -2.45
C SER A 250 2.49 0.22 -2.42
N GLU A 251 2.07 0.67 -3.59
CA GLU A 251 1.14 1.79 -3.71
C GLU A 251 0.18 1.64 -4.88
N PHE A 252 -1.00 2.26 -4.72
CA PHE A 252 -2.02 2.31 -5.77
C PHE A 252 -1.71 3.43 -6.75
N GLY A 253 -1.70 3.07 -8.03
CA GLY A 253 -1.78 4.02 -9.11
C GLY A 253 -3.19 4.60 -9.30
N GLN A 254 -3.35 5.46 -10.30
CA GLN A 254 -4.64 6.06 -10.61
C GLN A 254 -5.39 5.24 -11.67
N ASP A 255 -4.87 5.24 -12.88
CA ASP A 255 -5.55 4.66 -14.04
C ASP A 255 -4.68 3.65 -14.77
N ASN A 256 -3.37 3.78 -14.67
CA ASN A 256 -2.44 3.01 -15.48
C ASN A 256 -1.70 1.95 -14.69
N TRP A 257 -1.01 2.32 -13.59
CA TRP A 257 -0.06 1.44 -12.94
C TRP A 257 -0.06 1.53 -11.42
N ASP A 258 -0.34 0.40 -10.78
CA ASP A 258 0.01 0.13 -9.40
C ASP A 258 1.47 -0.28 -9.31
N GLU A 259 2.13 -0.08 -8.15
CA GLU A 259 3.58 -0.17 -8.05
C GLU A 259 4.07 -0.98 -6.84
N LEU A 260 5.19 -1.68 -7.04
CA LEU A 260 6.08 -2.12 -5.96
C LEU A 260 7.41 -1.38 -6.11
N ASN A 261 7.73 -0.60 -5.10
CA ASN A 261 8.88 0.29 -5.05
C ASN A 261 9.95 -0.19 -4.09
N LEU A 262 11.22 -0.11 -4.48
CA LEU A 262 12.37 -0.14 -3.56
C LEU A 262 12.62 1.27 -3.05
N ILE A 263 12.43 1.50 -1.75
CA ILE A 263 12.44 2.83 -1.16
C ILE A 263 13.85 3.27 -0.76
N ARG A 264 14.21 4.47 -1.20
CA ARG A 264 15.48 5.13 -0.89
C ARG A 264 15.25 6.46 -0.18
N PRO A 265 16.11 6.84 0.78
CA PRO A 265 15.99 8.13 1.47
C PRO A 265 16.11 9.29 0.48
N GLY A 266 15.17 10.24 0.56
CA GLY A 266 15.15 11.47 -0.25
C GLY A 266 14.70 11.29 -1.69
N ALA A 267 14.42 10.07 -2.13
CA ALA A 267 14.00 9.78 -3.51
C ALA A 267 12.59 10.29 -3.80
N ASN A 268 12.38 10.67 -5.07
CA ASN A 268 11.10 11.08 -5.65
C ASN A 268 10.56 9.97 -6.56
N TYR A 269 9.37 9.46 -6.25
CA TYR A 269 8.72 8.36 -6.98
C TYR A 269 7.78 8.83 -8.10
N GLY A 270 7.75 10.13 -8.36
CA GLY A 270 7.25 10.72 -9.60
C GLY A 270 5.79 11.14 -9.60
N TRP A 271 4.93 10.60 -8.74
CA TRP A 271 3.52 10.99 -8.71
C TRP A 271 3.36 12.50 -8.41
N PRO A 272 2.49 13.26 -9.11
CA PRO A 272 1.59 12.86 -10.21
C PRO A 272 2.21 13.05 -11.62
N VAL A 273 3.49 13.39 -11.72
CA VAL A 273 4.13 13.68 -13.00
C VAL A 273 4.37 12.41 -13.82
N VAL A 274 4.63 11.31 -13.11
CA VAL A 274 4.80 9.96 -13.68
C VAL A 274 3.95 8.98 -12.88
N GLU A 275 3.39 7.99 -13.55
CA GLU A 275 2.72 6.83 -13.00
C GLU A 275 3.33 5.59 -13.63
N GLY A 276 3.94 4.71 -12.83
CA GLY A 276 4.70 3.57 -13.31
C GLY A 276 6.11 3.91 -13.80
N ILE A 277 6.68 3.04 -14.61
CA ILE A 277 8.03 3.18 -15.18
C ILE A 277 8.05 4.32 -16.19
N GLY A 278 8.67 5.42 -15.82
CA GLY A 278 8.78 6.63 -16.63
C GLY A 278 10.11 6.78 -17.37
N ASN A 279 11.16 6.07 -16.93
CA ASN A 279 12.52 6.20 -17.44
C ASN A 279 13.04 7.65 -17.42
N ARG A 280 12.72 8.39 -16.37
CA ARG A 280 13.10 9.78 -16.19
C ARG A 280 14.12 9.92 -15.05
N PRO A 281 15.27 10.55 -15.27
CA PRO A 281 16.38 10.56 -14.29
C PRO A 281 16.06 11.30 -12.98
N GLU A 282 15.07 12.19 -12.98
CA GLU A 282 14.61 12.92 -11.80
C GLU A 282 13.69 12.10 -10.88
N PHE A 283 13.22 10.94 -11.33
CA PHE A 283 12.33 10.06 -10.58
C PHE A 283 12.91 8.66 -10.44
N THR A 284 12.47 7.96 -9.40
CA THR A 284 12.81 6.56 -9.17
C THR A 284 11.69 5.70 -9.70
N ASP A 285 11.98 4.86 -10.69
CA ASP A 285 11.03 3.93 -11.27
C ASP A 285 10.73 2.78 -10.31
N PRO A 286 9.48 2.24 -10.34
CA PRO A 286 9.11 1.03 -9.61
C PRO A 286 9.87 -0.20 -10.13
N VAL A 287 10.07 -1.19 -9.24
CA VAL A 287 10.64 -2.49 -9.60
C VAL A 287 9.61 -3.37 -10.31
N VAL A 288 8.34 -3.23 -9.94
CA VAL A 288 7.20 -3.89 -10.58
C VAL A 288 6.07 -2.90 -10.74
N GLN A 289 5.38 -3.00 -11.85
CA GLN A 289 4.10 -2.32 -12.08
C GLN A 289 3.03 -3.31 -12.56
N TRP A 290 1.79 -3.08 -12.16
CA TRP A 290 0.60 -3.86 -12.55
C TRP A 290 -0.51 -2.93 -13.03
N ARG A 291 -1.41 -3.44 -13.84
CA ARG A 291 -2.68 -2.74 -14.08
C ARG A 291 -3.50 -2.71 -12.80
N PRO A 292 -4.26 -1.61 -12.50
CA PRO A 292 -5.09 -1.54 -11.30
C PRO A 292 -6.14 -2.67 -11.18
N SER A 293 -6.52 -3.28 -12.32
CA SER A 293 -7.39 -4.47 -12.33
C SER A 293 -6.70 -5.75 -11.87
N GLU A 294 -5.37 -5.78 -11.86
CA GLU A 294 -4.56 -6.95 -11.52
C GLU A 294 -4.06 -6.90 -10.08
N ALA A 295 -4.01 -5.71 -9.47
CA ALA A 295 -3.48 -5.51 -8.14
C ALA A 295 -4.38 -4.66 -7.24
N SER A 296 -4.28 -3.34 -7.21
CA SER A 296 -4.61 -2.49 -6.06
C SER A 296 -3.90 -3.01 -4.81
N PRO A 297 -2.53 -2.93 -4.79
CA PRO A 297 -1.69 -3.64 -3.83
C PRO A 297 -1.72 -2.95 -2.47
N SER A 298 -2.16 -3.67 -1.44
CA SER A 298 -2.23 -3.16 -0.08
C SER A 298 -1.08 -3.70 0.77
N GLY A 299 -1.32 -4.50 1.80
CA GLY A 299 -0.26 -5.00 2.67
C GLY A 299 0.72 -5.90 1.93
N ILE A 300 2.00 -5.80 2.32
CA ILE A 300 3.08 -6.64 1.79
C ILE A 300 3.88 -7.26 2.92
N ALA A 301 4.52 -8.41 2.65
CA ALA A 301 5.46 -9.06 3.54
C ALA A 301 6.62 -9.65 2.74
N TYR A 302 7.82 -9.66 3.32
CA TYR A 302 8.95 -10.40 2.75
C TYR A 302 9.05 -11.76 3.40
N ALA A 303 9.05 -12.81 2.59
CA ALA A 303 9.27 -14.19 3.03
C ALA A 303 9.80 -15.02 1.87
N ASP A 304 10.64 -16.01 2.17
CA ASP A 304 11.16 -16.99 1.21
C ASP A 304 11.70 -16.34 -0.09
N GLY A 305 12.59 -15.35 0.06
CA GLY A 305 13.26 -14.69 -1.07
C GLY A 305 12.33 -13.85 -1.96
N ALA A 306 11.13 -13.52 -1.49
CA ALA A 306 10.15 -12.78 -2.27
C ALA A 306 9.37 -11.74 -1.44
N VAL A 307 8.89 -10.71 -2.09
CA VAL A 307 7.82 -9.86 -1.55
C VAL A 307 6.47 -10.45 -1.94
N TRP A 308 5.64 -10.73 -0.93
CA TRP A 308 4.27 -11.17 -1.07
C TRP A 308 3.34 -9.97 -0.97
N VAL A 309 2.40 -9.82 -1.91
CA VAL A 309 1.57 -8.63 -2.03
C VAL A 309 0.09 -9.02 -2.03
N ALA A 310 -0.64 -8.54 -1.05
CA ALA A 310 -2.10 -8.70 -0.98
C ALA A 310 -2.78 -7.70 -1.92
N ALA A 311 -3.50 -8.21 -2.93
CA ALA A 311 -4.16 -7.42 -3.95
C ALA A 311 -5.67 -7.34 -3.71
N LEU A 312 -6.18 -6.10 -3.60
CA LEU A 312 -7.60 -5.84 -3.34
C LEU A 312 -8.45 -6.04 -4.60
N ARG A 313 -8.29 -5.18 -5.60
CA ARG A 313 -9.07 -5.25 -6.83
C ARG A 313 -8.68 -6.46 -7.68
N GLY A 314 -7.40 -6.82 -7.65
CA GLY A 314 -6.88 -7.99 -8.33
C GLY A 314 -7.30 -9.32 -7.69
N THR A 315 -7.86 -9.31 -6.48
CA THR A 315 -8.38 -10.51 -5.76
C THR A 315 -7.39 -11.68 -5.75
N ARG A 316 -6.11 -11.38 -5.54
CA ARG A 316 -5.03 -12.39 -5.60
C ARG A 316 -3.88 -12.06 -4.66
N LEU A 317 -3.06 -13.05 -4.41
CA LEU A 317 -1.78 -12.90 -3.71
C LEU A 317 -0.67 -12.97 -4.74
N TRP A 318 0.07 -11.87 -4.91
CA TRP A 318 1.26 -11.86 -5.74
C TRP A 318 2.49 -12.32 -4.96
N ARG A 319 3.35 -13.09 -5.58
CA ARG A 319 4.73 -13.36 -5.17
C ARG A 319 5.67 -12.68 -6.14
N VAL A 320 6.54 -11.81 -5.63
CA VAL A 320 7.56 -11.08 -6.39
C VAL A 320 8.93 -11.59 -5.96
N PRO A 321 9.52 -12.55 -6.69
CA PRO A 321 10.83 -13.11 -6.36
C PRO A 321 11.92 -12.05 -6.56
N LEU A 322 12.83 -11.94 -5.59
CA LEU A 322 13.88 -10.93 -5.60
C LEU A 322 15.29 -11.56 -5.62
N ASP A 323 16.17 -10.94 -6.41
CA ASP A 323 17.63 -11.10 -6.33
C ASP A 323 18.23 -9.72 -6.05
N GLY A 324 18.51 -9.48 -4.78
CA GLY A 324 18.94 -8.16 -4.34
C GLY A 324 17.85 -7.10 -4.54
N GLU A 325 18.13 -6.11 -5.35
CA GLU A 325 17.22 -4.99 -5.64
C GLU A 325 16.38 -5.20 -6.91
N ARG A 326 16.50 -6.37 -7.54
CA ARG A 326 15.90 -6.68 -8.84
C ARG A 326 14.99 -7.90 -8.75
N LEU A 327 14.17 -8.06 -9.78
CA LEU A 327 13.41 -9.29 -9.96
C LEU A 327 14.35 -10.46 -10.24
N ALA A 328 14.20 -11.55 -9.48
CA ALA A 328 14.81 -12.85 -9.79
C ALA A 328 14.03 -13.59 -10.89
N ALA A 329 12.72 -13.38 -10.96
CA ALA A 329 11.81 -13.93 -11.97
C ALA A 329 10.57 -13.04 -12.09
N ALA A 330 9.74 -13.28 -13.10
CA ALA A 330 8.46 -12.59 -13.25
C ALA A 330 7.58 -12.80 -12.00
N PRO A 331 6.78 -11.79 -11.59
CA PRO A 331 5.78 -11.94 -10.53
C PRO A 331 4.82 -13.09 -10.83
N GLN A 332 4.45 -13.81 -9.77
CA GLN A 332 3.57 -14.99 -9.83
C GLN A 332 2.30 -14.72 -9.05
N GLU A 333 1.16 -15.13 -9.58
CA GLU A 333 -0.14 -14.96 -8.94
C GLU A 333 -0.65 -16.25 -8.30
N PHE A 334 -1.27 -16.12 -7.13
CA PHE A 334 -1.88 -17.22 -6.39
C PHE A 334 -3.22 -16.81 -5.82
N LEU A 335 -4.07 -17.78 -5.52
CA LEU A 335 -5.38 -17.60 -4.89
C LEU A 335 -6.34 -16.68 -5.66
N THR A 336 -6.13 -16.52 -6.97
CA THR A 336 -6.91 -15.60 -7.82
C THR A 336 -8.41 -15.91 -7.75
N GLY A 337 -9.19 -14.93 -7.26
CA GLY A 337 -10.64 -15.03 -7.09
C GLY A 337 -11.10 -15.94 -5.94
N ALA A 338 -10.20 -16.69 -5.29
CA ALA A 338 -10.60 -17.72 -4.31
C ALA A 338 -11.13 -17.15 -2.99
N TYR A 339 -10.65 -15.97 -2.58
CA TYR A 339 -10.98 -15.33 -1.31
C TYR A 339 -11.41 -13.87 -1.48
N GLY A 340 -11.68 -13.43 -2.70
CA GLY A 340 -12.02 -12.05 -3.00
C GLY A 340 -10.86 -11.09 -2.75
N ARG A 341 -11.16 -9.93 -2.18
CA ARG A 341 -10.21 -8.85 -1.91
C ARG A 341 -9.26 -9.21 -0.78
N LEU A 342 -7.96 -9.05 -1.01
CA LEU A 342 -6.91 -9.33 -0.03
C LEU A 342 -6.30 -8.01 0.46
N ARG A 343 -6.33 -7.76 1.78
CA ARG A 343 -5.92 -6.48 2.38
C ARG A 343 -4.51 -6.51 2.94
N THR A 344 -4.19 -7.50 3.74
CA THR A 344 -2.95 -7.51 4.52
C THR A 344 -2.34 -8.90 4.48
N VAL A 345 -1.05 -8.96 4.24
CA VAL A 345 -0.24 -10.17 4.42
C VAL A 345 0.86 -9.86 5.41
N VAL A 346 1.11 -10.77 6.34
CA VAL A 346 2.14 -10.68 7.37
C VAL A 346 2.92 -12.00 7.41
N ALA A 347 4.24 -11.92 7.45
CA ALA A 347 5.08 -13.08 7.70
C ALA A 347 5.04 -13.40 9.20
N ASP A 348 4.66 -14.65 9.54
CA ASP A 348 4.70 -15.15 10.89
C ASP A 348 6.08 -15.73 11.22
N ARG A 349 6.38 -15.86 12.51
CA ARG A 349 7.70 -16.33 13.01
C ARG A 349 8.02 -17.77 12.65
N ASP A 350 7.00 -18.57 12.38
CA ASP A 350 7.13 -19.97 11.98
C ASP A 350 7.39 -20.16 10.47
N GLY A 351 7.56 -19.05 9.73
CA GLY A 351 7.76 -19.05 8.28
C GLY A 351 6.48 -19.17 7.47
N THR A 352 5.31 -19.16 8.12
CA THR A 352 4.02 -19.08 7.44
C THR A 352 3.62 -17.63 7.11
N LEU A 353 2.60 -17.45 6.27
CA LEU A 353 1.96 -16.16 6.05
C LEU A 353 0.57 -16.14 6.70
N LEU A 354 0.23 -14.99 7.27
CA LEU A 354 -1.12 -14.64 7.66
C LEU A 354 -1.69 -13.67 6.62
N LEU A 355 -2.84 -14.02 6.06
CA LEU A 355 -3.49 -13.26 4.99
C LEU A 355 -4.88 -12.83 5.42
N VAL A 356 -5.18 -11.53 5.34
CA VAL A 356 -6.45 -10.93 5.73
C VAL A 356 -7.25 -10.58 4.48
N THR A 357 -8.50 -11.03 4.40
CA THR A 357 -9.45 -10.62 3.35
C THR A 357 -10.08 -9.26 3.67
N SER A 358 -10.77 -8.64 2.72
CA SER A 358 -11.40 -7.32 2.86
C SER A 358 -12.62 -7.20 1.94
N ASN A 359 -13.54 -8.15 2.04
CA ASN A 359 -14.73 -8.17 1.20
C ASN A 359 -15.85 -7.29 1.78
N THR A 360 -15.80 -7.00 3.09
CA THR A 360 -16.77 -6.15 3.79
C THR A 360 -16.40 -4.65 3.78
N ASP A 361 -15.37 -4.24 3.03
CA ASP A 361 -14.84 -2.86 3.02
C ASP A 361 -15.68 -1.86 2.18
N GLY A 362 -16.82 -2.29 1.67
CA GLY A 362 -17.71 -1.48 0.85
C GLY A 362 -17.37 -1.45 -0.64
N ALA A 363 -16.26 -2.08 -1.06
CA ALA A 363 -15.86 -2.24 -2.46
C ALA A 363 -15.79 -3.72 -2.88
N GLY A 364 -15.98 -4.63 -1.94
CA GLY A 364 -16.04 -6.07 -2.17
C GLY A 364 -17.46 -6.60 -2.28
N ASP A 365 -17.56 -7.92 -2.52
CA ASP A 365 -18.80 -8.69 -2.51
C ASP A 365 -18.69 -9.74 -1.40
N PRO A 366 -19.18 -9.43 -0.17
CA PRO A 366 -18.97 -10.29 0.99
C PRO A 366 -19.80 -11.56 0.91
N HIS A 367 -19.19 -12.67 1.28
CA HIS A 367 -19.83 -13.98 1.43
C HIS A 367 -19.94 -14.37 2.92
N PRO A 368 -20.78 -15.36 3.26
CA PRO A 368 -20.88 -15.86 4.65
C PRO A 368 -19.49 -16.26 5.20
N GLY A 369 -19.16 -15.74 6.39
CA GLY A 369 -17.88 -15.92 7.03
C GLY A 369 -16.78 -14.94 6.61
N ASP A 370 -17.05 -13.96 5.75
CA ASP A 370 -16.11 -12.86 5.50
C ASP A 370 -16.21 -11.81 6.63
N ASP A 371 -15.12 -11.10 6.94
CA ASP A 371 -13.76 -11.30 6.44
C ASP A 371 -12.98 -12.26 7.32
N ARG A 372 -11.87 -12.77 6.79
CA ARG A 372 -11.11 -13.88 7.39
C ARG A 372 -9.64 -13.54 7.56
N ILE A 373 -9.01 -14.22 8.53
CA ILE A 373 -7.56 -14.37 8.61
C ILE A 373 -7.23 -15.82 8.22
N LEU A 374 -6.45 -15.96 7.16
CA LEU A 374 -5.99 -17.26 6.64
C LEU A 374 -4.53 -17.48 7.01
N ARG A 375 -4.15 -18.73 7.35
CA ARG A 375 -2.75 -19.15 7.51
C ARG A 375 -2.32 -19.94 6.30
N LEU A 376 -1.20 -19.53 5.70
CA LEU A 376 -0.63 -20.18 4.52
C LEU A 376 0.77 -20.71 4.84
N SER A 377 1.05 -21.95 4.44
CA SER A 377 2.44 -22.42 4.37
C SER A 377 3.03 -22.02 3.02
N LEU A 378 4.28 -21.59 3.05
CA LEU A 378 5.11 -21.41 1.86
C LEU A 378 5.64 -22.75 1.35
N PRO A 379 6.03 -22.82 0.08
CA PRO A 379 6.55 -24.03 -0.56
C PRO A 379 7.76 -24.63 0.13
#